data_1b1a53b5d558e032bc59532ce45a03d3
#
_entry.id   1b1a53b5d558e032bc59532ce45a03d3
#
_cell.length_a   1.000
_cell.length_b   1.000
_cell.length_c   1.000
_cell.angle_alpha   90.00
_cell.angle_beta   90.00
_cell.angle_gamma   90.00
#
_symmetry.space_group_name_H-M   'P 1'
#
loop_
_entity.id
_entity.type
_entity.pdbx_description
1 polymer ?
#
loop_
_entity_poly.entity_id
_entity_poly.type
_entity_poly.pdbx_seq_one_letter_code
_entity_poly.pdbx_strand_id
1 'polypeptide(L)'
;MNFEVQLLKKSILIVDDDEALSESIKEVLASRGFQNIHVAYSISEGINVFSVSHIDLIILDVMLPDGEGYLLSEYVRESSDVPILFLTAKNNPDDEIRGLNSGGDDYVTKPFLPKSLTYRIIALLRRAYKDESEIIELDNCTIDLSSASVKKMMKFCH
;
A
#
# COMPACT_ATOMS: atom_id res chain seq x y z
N MET A 1 -8.93 15.64 12.46
CA MET A 1 -8.90 14.20 12.15
C MET A 1 -7.49 13.70 12.38
N ASN A 2 -7.32 12.63 13.16
CA ASN A 2 -5.97 12.16 13.42
C ASN A 2 -5.43 11.34 12.24
N PHE A 3 -4.12 11.11 12.24
CA PHE A 3 -3.41 10.44 11.14
C PHE A 3 -3.90 8.99 10.93
N GLU A 4 -4.19 8.29 11.99
CA GLU A 4 -4.68 6.91 11.88
C GLU A 4 -6.03 6.82 11.18
N VAL A 5 -6.93 7.77 11.45
CA VAL A 5 -8.21 7.84 10.74
C VAL A 5 -7.98 8.13 9.26
N GLN A 6 -7.01 8.98 8.92
CA GLN A 6 -6.68 9.27 7.53
C GLN A 6 -6.13 8.04 6.80
N LEU A 7 -5.32 7.22 7.49
CA LEU A 7 -4.80 5.98 6.91
C LEU A 7 -5.92 5.02 6.51
N LEU A 8 -7.00 4.97 7.29
CA LEU A 8 -8.13 4.08 7.02
C LEU A 8 -8.90 4.45 5.75
N LYS A 9 -8.69 5.65 5.22
CA LYS A 9 -9.30 6.10 3.97
C LYS A 9 -8.45 5.74 2.75
N LYS A 10 -7.24 5.27 2.94
CA LYS A 10 -6.36 4.86 1.86
C LYS A 10 -6.91 3.64 1.14
N SER A 11 -6.70 3.58 -0.18
CA SER A 11 -7.19 2.50 -1.03
C SER A 11 -6.15 1.41 -1.15
N ILE A 12 -6.54 0.18 -0.86
CA ILE A 12 -5.67 -0.99 -0.89
C ILE A 12 -6.11 -1.92 -2.00
N LEU A 13 -5.15 -2.37 -2.81
CA LEU A 13 -5.38 -3.38 -3.84
C LEU A 13 -4.73 -4.69 -3.39
N ILE A 14 -5.51 -5.76 -3.34
CA ILE A 14 -5.03 -7.12 -3.05
C ILE A 14 -5.00 -7.88 -4.36
N VAL A 15 -3.83 -8.39 -4.76
CA VAL A 15 -3.66 -9.19 -5.97
C VAL A 15 -3.17 -10.58 -5.59
N ASP A 16 -4.06 -11.54 -5.55
CA ASP A 16 -3.80 -12.92 -5.18
C ASP A 16 -4.92 -13.79 -5.78
N ASP A 17 -4.57 -14.90 -6.44
CA ASP A 17 -5.55 -15.79 -7.06
C ASP A 17 -6.26 -16.72 -6.05
N ASP A 18 -5.79 -16.77 -4.82
CA ASP A 18 -6.45 -17.49 -3.73
C ASP A 18 -7.60 -16.63 -3.19
N GLU A 19 -8.82 -16.93 -3.64
CA GLU A 19 -10.00 -16.16 -3.26
C GLU A 19 -10.26 -16.20 -1.75
N ALA A 20 -10.07 -17.34 -1.11
CA ALA A 20 -10.28 -17.48 0.34
C ALA A 20 -9.30 -16.62 1.12
N LEU A 21 -8.03 -16.61 0.71
CA LEU A 21 -7.01 -15.77 1.35
C LEU A 21 -7.29 -14.28 1.13
N SER A 22 -7.61 -13.91 -0.09
CA SER A 22 -7.95 -12.51 -0.43
C SER A 22 -9.13 -12.01 0.39
N GLU A 23 -10.16 -12.83 0.53
CA GLU A 23 -11.33 -12.47 1.33
C GLU A 23 -10.99 -12.36 2.81
N SER A 24 -10.15 -13.25 3.32
CA SER A 24 -9.67 -13.22 4.71
C SER A 24 -8.90 -11.92 5.00
N ILE A 25 -7.99 -11.53 4.09
CA ILE A 25 -7.24 -10.28 4.22
C ILE A 25 -8.20 -9.09 4.20
N LYS A 26 -9.14 -9.10 3.27
CA LYS A 26 -10.14 -8.03 3.13
C LYS A 26 -10.97 -7.89 4.41
N GLU A 27 -11.43 -8.99 4.97
CA GLU A 27 -12.22 -8.99 6.21
C GLU A 27 -11.44 -8.40 7.39
N VAL A 28 -10.17 -8.78 7.55
CA VAL A 28 -9.33 -8.26 8.63
C VAL A 28 -9.09 -6.77 8.46
N LEU A 29 -8.81 -6.32 7.24
CA LEU A 29 -8.63 -4.89 6.97
C LEU A 29 -9.93 -4.11 7.20
N ALA A 30 -11.06 -4.63 6.76
CA ALA A 30 -12.35 -4.00 6.97
C ALA A 30 -12.67 -3.90 8.47
N SER A 31 -12.36 -4.93 9.25
CA SER A 31 -12.57 -4.93 10.69
C SER A 31 -11.73 -3.86 11.41
N ARG A 32 -10.60 -3.45 10.81
CA ARG A 32 -9.76 -2.37 11.33
C ARG A 32 -10.24 -0.99 10.90
N GLY A 33 -11.23 -0.93 10.00
CA GLY A 33 -11.81 0.32 9.55
C GLY A 33 -11.44 0.76 8.14
N PHE A 34 -10.63 -0.01 7.41
CA PHE A 34 -10.33 0.31 6.01
C PHE A 34 -11.58 0.16 5.16
N GLN A 35 -11.90 1.19 4.40
CA GLN A 35 -13.14 1.26 3.62
C GLN A 35 -12.96 1.00 2.14
N ASN A 36 -11.76 1.23 1.62
CA ASN A 36 -11.48 1.19 0.18
C ASN A 36 -10.54 0.02 -0.13
N ILE A 37 -11.11 -1.17 -0.30
CA ILE A 37 -10.35 -2.38 -0.57
C ILE A 37 -10.78 -2.95 -1.91
N HIS A 38 -9.82 -3.13 -2.81
CA HIS A 38 -10.02 -3.73 -4.13
C HIS A 38 -9.33 -5.08 -4.18
N VAL A 39 -9.89 -6.03 -4.91
CA VAL A 39 -9.31 -7.36 -5.07
C VAL A 39 -9.19 -7.67 -6.56
N ALA A 40 -8.05 -8.24 -6.95
CA ALA A 40 -7.79 -8.76 -8.28
C ALA A 40 -7.18 -10.15 -8.15
N TYR A 41 -7.46 -11.02 -9.11
CA TYR A 41 -7.05 -12.44 -9.04
C TYR A 41 -5.97 -12.81 -10.05
N SER A 42 -5.49 -11.83 -10.81
CA SER A 42 -4.44 -12.02 -11.82
C SER A 42 -3.67 -10.72 -12.04
N ILE A 43 -2.56 -10.81 -12.75
CA ILE A 43 -1.79 -9.62 -13.14
C ILE A 43 -2.64 -8.70 -13.99
N SER A 44 -3.33 -9.24 -14.99
CA SER A 44 -4.13 -8.44 -15.91
C SER A 44 -5.28 -7.71 -15.19
N GLU A 45 -5.96 -8.37 -14.25
CA GLU A 45 -6.97 -7.73 -13.42
C GLU A 45 -6.36 -6.65 -12.53
N GLY A 46 -5.19 -6.93 -11.94
CA GLY A 46 -4.46 -5.98 -11.11
C GLY A 46 -4.08 -4.71 -11.87
N ILE A 47 -3.58 -4.86 -13.09
CA ILE A 47 -3.26 -3.74 -13.96
C ILE A 47 -4.51 -2.91 -14.25
N ASN A 48 -5.61 -3.58 -14.57
CA ASN A 48 -6.87 -2.90 -14.86
C ASN A 48 -7.35 -2.07 -13.66
N VAL A 49 -7.40 -2.67 -12.47
CA VAL A 49 -7.83 -1.96 -11.25
C VAL A 49 -6.91 -0.79 -10.96
N PHE A 50 -5.60 -1.00 -11.05
CA PHE A 50 -4.61 0.06 -10.80
C PHE A 50 -4.77 1.22 -11.78
N SER A 51 -5.11 0.92 -13.04
CA SER A 51 -5.25 1.94 -14.10
C SER A 51 -6.51 2.79 -13.94
N VAL A 52 -7.60 2.22 -13.43
CA VAL A 52 -8.89 2.90 -13.35
C VAL A 52 -9.25 3.41 -11.95
N SER A 53 -8.50 3.01 -10.94
CA SER A 53 -8.76 3.36 -9.54
C SER A 53 -7.53 4.00 -8.92
N HIS A 54 -7.76 4.87 -7.93
CA HIS A 54 -6.67 5.40 -7.13
C HIS A 54 -6.27 4.35 -6.08
N ILE A 55 -5.03 3.91 -6.11
CA ILE A 55 -4.51 2.89 -5.19
C ILE A 55 -3.34 3.48 -4.38
N ASP A 56 -3.37 3.28 -3.08
CA ASP A 56 -2.37 3.80 -2.14
C ASP A 56 -1.39 2.74 -1.62
N LEU A 57 -1.76 1.46 -1.74
CA LEU A 57 -0.91 0.33 -1.35
C LEU A 57 -1.35 -0.91 -2.10
N ILE A 58 -0.39 -1.73 -2.53
CA ILE A 58 -0.66 -3.00 -3.20
C ILE A 58 -0.11 -4.15 -2.37
N ILE A 59 -0.97 -5.16 -2.14
CA ILE A 59 -0.56 -6.46 -1.58
C ILE A 59 -0.54 -7.41 -2.77
N LEU A 60 0.60 -7.99 -3.08
CA LEU A 60 0.85 -8.65 -4.35
C LEU A 60 1.49 -10.02 -4.17
N ASP A 61 0.79 -11.07 -4.59
CA ASP A 61 1.34 -12.42 -4.62
C ASP A 61 2.38 -12.52 -5.74
N VAL A 62 3.47 -13.21 -5.45
CA VAL A 62 4.52 -13.47 -6.43
C VAL A 62 4.03 -14.43 -7.52
N MET A 63 3.23 -15.43 -7.15
CA MET A 63 2.76 -16.48 -8.07
C MET A 63 1.29 -16.28 -8.44
N LEU A 64 1.05 -15.86 -9.68
CA LEU A 64 -0.28 -15.61 -10.22
C LEU A 64 -0.52 -16.47 -11.45
N PRO A 65 -1.81 -16.69 -11.86
CA PRO A 65 -2.11 -17.59 -12.98
C PRO A 65 -1.51 -17.14 -14.32
N ASP A 66 -1.34 -15.85 -14.51
CA ASP A 66 -0.82 -15.28 -15.76
C ASP A 66 0.62 -14.79 -15.67
N GLY A 67 1.34 -15.17 -14.62
CA GLY A 67 2.77 -14.88 -14.51
C GLY A 67 3.21 -14.56 -13.09
N GLU A 68 4.42 -14.04 -12.96
CA GLU A 68 4.95 -13.62 -11.67
C GLU A 68 4.49 -12.20 -11.35
N GLY A 69 4.13 -11.97 -10.08
CA GLY A 69 3.67 -10.66 -9.60
C GLY A 69 4.67 -9.53 -9.85
N TYR A 70 5.94 -9.85 -10.01
CA TYR A 70 6.97 -8.86 -10.34
C TYR A 70 6.65 -8.07 -11.60
N LEU A 71 5.93 -8.67 -12.55
CA LEU A 71 5.49 -7.97 -13.76
C LEU A 71 4.54 -6.83 -13.44
N LEU A 72 3.64 -7.04 -12.48
CA LEU A 72 2.74 -5.98 -12.05
C LEU A 72 3.51 -4.87 -11.32
N SER A 73 4.47 -5.22 -10.47
CA SER A 73 5.26 -4.22 -9.77
C SER A 73 6.08 -3.38 -10.73
N GLU A 74 6.65 -3.98 -11.77
CA GLU A 74 7.38 -3.25 -12.80
C GLU A 74 6.46 -2.27 -13.54
N TYR A 75 5.26 -2.71 -13.91
CA TYR A 75 4.25 -1.86 -14.52
C TYR A 75 3.89 -0.66 -13.64
N VAL A 76 3.65 -0.93 -12.36
CA VAL A 76 3.28 0.12 -11.39
C VAL A 76 4.42 1.14 -11.24
N ARG A 77 5.67 0.67 -11.17
CA ARG A 77 6.83 1.53 -10.96
C ARG A 77 7.14 2.45 -12.15
N GLU A 78 6.58 2.20 -13.31
CA GLU A 78 6.71 3.13 -14.43
C GLU A 78 6.03 4.48 -14.16
N SER A 79 5.00 4.50 -13.30
CA SER A 79 4.20 5.69 -13.06
C SER A 79 3.95 6.03 -11.59
N SER A 80 4.39 5.20 -10.64
CA SER A 80 4.02 5.38 -9.25
C SER A 80 5.05 4.81 -8.28
N ASP A 81 5.17 5.46 -7.12
CA ASP A 81 5.98 4.98 -5.99
C ASP A 81 5.10 4.36 -4.90
N VAL A 82 3.87 3.97 -5.23
CA VAL A 82 2.96 3.36 -4.27
C VAL A 82 3.62 2.17 -3.57
N PRO A 83 3.48 2.03 -2.24
CA PRO A 83 4.10 0.91 -1.54
C PRO A 83 3.53 -0.42 -2.00
N ILE A 84 4.41 -1.40 -2.16
CA ILE A 84 4.07 -2.75 -2.58
C ILE A 84 4.57 -3.74 -1.53
N LEU A 85 3.66 -4.56 -1.00
CA LEU A 85 3.97 -5.65 -0.10
C LEU A 85 3.81 -6.96 -0.84
N PHE A 86 4.92 -7.70 -1.02
CA PHE A 86 4.87 -8.99 -1.68
C PHE A 86 4.49 -10.12 -0.73
N LEU A 87 3.64 -11.01 -1.22
CA LEU A 87 3.34 -12.28 -0.56
C LEU A 87 4.01 -13.42 -1.33
N THR A 88 4.63 -14.34 -0.61
CA THR A 88 5.29 -15.48 -1.25
C THR A 88 5.05 -16.76 -0.46
N ALA A 89 4.97 -17.89 -1.17
CA ALA A 89 4.81 -19.20 -0.55
C ALA A 89 6.12 -19.75 0.04
N LYS A 90 7.27 -19.14 -0.32
CA LYS A 90 8.59 -19.64 0.10
C LYS A 90 9.45 -18.53 0.67
N ASN A 91 10.12 -18.85 1.78
CA ASN A 91 11.16 -18.00 2.32
C ASN A 91 12.46 -18.26 1.54
N ASN A 92 12.52 -17.76 0.32
CA ASN A 92 13.65 -17.90 -0.57
C ASN A 92 14.39 -16.56 -0.68
N PRO A 93 15.67 -16.47 -0.27
CA PRO A 93 16.42 -15.22 -0.34
C PRO A 93 16.51 -14.63 -1.75
N ASP A 94 16.57 -15.47 -2.78
CA ASP A 94 16.62 -14.98 -4.17
C ASP A 94 15.31 -14.32 -4.57
N ASP A 95 14.16 -14.85 -4.15
CA ASP A 95 12.86 -14.26 -4.41
C ASP A 95 12.70 -12.94 -3.65
N GLU A 96 13.19 -12.88 -2.41
CA GLU A 96 13.16 -11.66 -1.63
C GLU A 96 13.98 -10.55 -2.28
N ILE A 97 15.20 -10.87 -2.71
CA ILE A 97 16.08 -9.92 -3.42
C ILE A 97 15.42 -9.46 -4.72
N ARG A 98 14.83 -10.38 -5.46
CA ARG A 98 14.13 -10.08 -6.71
C ARG A 98 12.93 -9.17 -6.47
N GLY A 99 12.17 -9.43 -5.41
CA GLY A 99 11.04 -8.60 -5.02
C GLY A 99 11.46 -7.16 -4.72
N LEU A 100 12.51 -6.99 -3.93
CA LEU A 100 13.05 -5.68 -3.60
C LEU A 100 13.58 -4.95 -4.84
N ASN A 101 14.27 -5.66 -5.72
CA ASN A 101 14.80 -5.10 -6.96
C ASN A 101 13.70 -4.68 -7.93
N SER A 102 12.54 -5.36 -7.89
CA SER A 102 11.39 -5.01 -8.74
C SER A 102 10.51 -3.91 -8.12
N GLY A 103 10.93 -3.33 -7.00
CA GLY A 103 10.28 -2.19 -6.39
C GLY A 103 9.40 -2.49 -5.18
N GLY A 104 9.53 -3.68 -4.59
CA GLY A 104 8.79 -4.02 -3.38
C GLY A 104 9.34 -3.32 -2.14
N ASP A 105 8.47 -2.92 -1.23
CA ASP A 105 8.81 -2.22 0.00
C ASP A 105 8.84 -3.15 1.21
N ASP A 106 8.18 -4.29 1.12
CA ASP A 106 8.16 -5.31 2.17
C ASP A 106 7.85 -6.67 1.55
N TYR A 107 8.06 -7.71 2.32
CA TYR A 107 7.99 -9.08 1.84
C TYR A 107 7.51 -9.99 2.96
N VAL A 108 6.44 -10.72 2.74
CA VAL A 108 5.83 -11.60 3.74
C VAL A 108 5.72 -13.01 3.19
N THR A 109 6.21 -13.98 3.96
CA THR A 109 6.16 -15.39 3.59
C THR A 109 4.86 -16.03 4.07
N LYS A 110 4.21 -16.78 3.19
CA LYS A 110 3.06 -17.61 3.55
C LYS A 110 3.54 -18.91 4.23
N PRO A 111 2.86 -19.44 5.21
CA PRO A 111 1.64 -18.89 5.82
C PRO A 111 1.93 -17.73 6.77
N PHE A 112 1.00 -16.81 6.86
CA PHE A 112 1.09 -15.68 7.80
C PHE A 112 -0.26 -15.50 8.50
N LEU A 113 -0.23 -14.80 9.63
CA LEU A 113 -1.46 -14.41 10.30
C LEU A 113 -1.98 -13.13 9.68
N PRO A 114 -3.26 -13.07 9.23
CA PRO A 114 -3.81 -11.84 8.65
C PRO A 114 -3.64 -10.62 9.55
N LYS A 115 -3.71 -10.80 10.85
CA LYS A 115 -3.52 -9.73 11.82
C LYS A 115 -2.09 -9.16 11.78
N SER A 116 -1.08 -10.02 11.64
CA SER A 116 0.32 -9.59 11.49
C SER A 116 0.53 -8.83 10.20
N LEU A 117 -0.11 -9.28 9.12
CA LEU A 117 -0.09 -8.60 7.84
C LEU A 117 -0.65 -7.19 7.97
N THR A 118 -1.75 -7.03 8.72
CA THR A 118 -2.38 -5.72 8.93
C THR A 118 -1.40 -4.73 9.58
N TYR A 119 -0.62 -5.16 10.56
CA TYR A 119 0.37 -4.28 11.18
C TYR A 119 1.44 -3.83 10.19
N ARG A 120 1.88 -4.71 9.30
CA ARG A 120 2.85 -4.37 8.24
C ARG A 120 2.26 -3.38 7.24
N ILE A 121 1.00 -3.56 6.89
CA ILE A 121 0.27 -2.64 5.99
C ILE A 121 0.21 -1.25 6.61
N ILE A 122 -0.17 -1.15 7.87
CA ILE A 122 -0.25 0.13 8.59
C ILE A 122 1.14 0.78 8.64
N ALA A 123 2.18 0.02 8.92
CA ALA A 123 3.55 0.54 8.97
C ALA A 123 4.01 1.08 7.61
N LEU A 124 3.69 0.38 6.52
CA LEU A 124 4.01 0.82 5.16
C LEU A 124 3.26 2.11 4.80
N LEU A 125 1.98 2.18 5.14
CA LEU A 125 1.16 3.37 4.90
C LEU A 125 1.68 4.58 5.68
N ARG A 126 2.05 4.38 6.95
CA ARG A 126 2.62 5.44 7.76
C ARG A 126 3.90 5.99 7.16
N ARG A 127 4.78 5.10 6.71
CA ARG A 127 6.05 5.51 6.12
C ARG A 127 5.85 6.21 4.77
N ALA A 128 4.95 5.68 3.93
CA ALA A 128 4.72 6.24 2.60
C ALA A 128 4.00 7.58 2.62
N TYR A 129 3.08 7.77 3.58
CA TYR A 129 2.22 8.95 3.64
C TYR A 129 2.48 9.81 4.88
N LYS A 130 3.67 9.72 5.42
CA LYS A 130 4.12 10.48 6.59
C LYS A 130 3.96 11.98 6.40
N ASP A 131 4.28 12.48 5.21
CA ASP A 131 4.23 13.92 4.93
C ASP A 131 2.80 14.45 5.00
N GLU A 132 1.80 13.64 4.70
CA GLU A 132 0.40 14.03 4.82
C GLU A 132 -0.01 14.25 6.29
N SER A 133 0.57 13.48 7.22
CA SER A 133 0.27 13.63 8.65
C SER A 133 0.90 14.87 9.25
N GLU A 134 1.90 15.44 8.61
CA GLU A 134 2.61 16.61 9.05
C GLU A 134 2.02 17.91 8.48
N ILE A 135 0.96 17.81 7.70
CA ILE A 135 0.23 18.96 7.15
C ILE A 135 -0.99 19.22 8.03
N ILE A 136 -1.02 20.40 8.63
CA ILE A 136 -2.11 20.82 9.52
C ILE A 136 -2.81 22.04 8.93
N GLU A 137 -4.14 21.98 8.77
CA GLU A 137 -4.94 23.10 8.32
C GLU A 137 -5.42 23.92 9.52
N LEU A 138 -5.12 25.23 9.50
CA LEU A 138 -5.51 26.17 10.54
C LEU A 138 -6.09 27.43 9.87
N ASP A 139 -7.42 27.62 9.99
CA ASP A 139 -8.09 28.86 9.49
C ASP A 139 -7.63 29.30 8.10
N ASN A 140 -7.68 28.42 7.10
CA ASN A 140 -7.22 28.63 5.73
C ASN A 140 -5.68 28.72 5.60
N CYS A 141 -4.97 28.29 6.63
CA CYS A 141 -3.52 28.23 6.63
C CYS A 141 -3.08 26.78 6.73
N THR A 142 -2.16 26.38 5.86
CA THR A 142 -1.60 25.03 5.89
C THR A 142 -0.18 25.07 6.44
N ILE A 143 0.07 24.28 7.46
CA ILE A 143 1.39 24.15 8.08
C ILE A 143 1.98 22.82 7.69
N ASP A 144 3.14 22.85 7.03
CA ASP A 144 3.88 21.64 6.66
C ASP A 144 5.03 21.45 7.65
N LEU A 145 4.86 20.51 8.58
CA LEU A 145 5.85 20.23 9.61
C LEU A 145 7.05 19.46 9.06
N SER A 146 6.89 18.77 7.94
CA SER A 146 8.01 18.02 7.35
C SER A 146 9.10 18.95 6.80
N SER A 147 8.71 20.09 6.28
CA SER A 147 9.66 21.07 5.76
C SER A 147 10.32 21.89 6.85
N ALA A 148 9.75 21.92 8.05
CA ALA A 148 10.21 22.70 9.20
C ALA A 148 10.47 24.17 8.86
N SER A 149 9.76 24.72 7.90
CA SER A 149 9.97 26.07 7.41
C SER A 149 8.89 27.02 7.88
N VAL A 150 9.16 27.77 8.94
CA VAL A 150 8.23 28.76 9.47
C VAL A 150 7.92 29.84 8.42
N LYS A 151 8.89 30.20 7.60
CA LYS A 151 8.68 31.18 6.53
C LYS A 151 7.65 30.73 5.52
N LYS A 152 7.64 29.43 5.16
CA LYS A 152 6.64 28.86 4.24
C LYS A 152 5.27 28.84 4.88
N MET A 153 5.21 28.53 6.16
CA MET A 153 3.94 28.52 6.89
C MET A 153 3.28 29.89 6.88
N MET A 154 4.05 30.94 7.12
CA MET A 154 3.54 32.30 7.16
C MET A 154 3.01 32.80 5.83
N LYS A 155 3.49 32.27 4.70
CA LYS A 155 3.00 32.64 3.37
C LYS A 155 1.58 32.20 3.10
N PHE A 156 1.11 31.19 3.80
CA PHE A 156 -0.21 30.59 3.59
C PHE A 156 -1.23 31.05 4.64
N CYS A 157 -0.79 31.81 5.62
CA CYS A 157 -1.65 32.35 6.68
C CYS A 157 -2.00 33.81 6.32
N HIS A 158 -3.22 34.01 5.84
CA HIS A 158 -3.71 35.35 5.46
C HIS A 158 -4.82 35.82 6.35
#